data_50bed3b4ca92bf0cb981d975320b3394
#
_entry.id   50bed3b4ca92bf0cb981d975320b3394
#
_cell.length_a   1.000
_cell.length_b   1.000
_cell.length_c   1.000
_cell.angle_alpha   90.00
_cell.angle_beta   90.00
_cell.angle_gamma   90.00
#
_symmetry.space_group_name_H-M   'P 1'
#
loop_
_entity.id
_entity.type
_entity.pdbx_description
1 polymer ?
#
loop_
_entity_poly.entity_id
_entity_poly.type
_entity_poly.pdbx_seq_one_letter_code
_entity_poly.pdbx_strand_id
1 'polypeptide(L)'
;MTTRWLSAAEQRAWRSYISATSLLADAIDRRLQAEAGMPHLYYSILSRLSEAPDRRLRMTDLAEALKITRSRLTYAVARLEKDGTVRREGCPTDKRGHMAVLTDEGMTLLERVAPAHVETVRTAVFDHLTPEQVGQLEEICGTITRAIQSGDPGAPGEDLPWRRRSCSSQGTQDA
;
A
#
# COMPACT_ATOMS: atom_id res chain seq x y z
N MET A 1 28.33 -9.09 -22.87
CA MET A 1 28.03 -9.22 -21.41
C MET A 1 27.61 -10.65 -21.13
N THR A 2 28.25 -11.34 -20.20
CA THR A 2 27.87 -12.71 -19.82
C THR A 2 26.71 -12.65 -18.84
N THR A 3 25.61 -13.36 -19.12
CA THR A 3 24.46 -13.42 -18.20
C THR A 3 24.87 -14.09 -16.88
N ARG A 4 24.64 -13.43 -15.76
CA ARG A 4 24.82 -14.03 -14.43
C ARG A 4 23.56 -14.83 -14.08
N TRP A 5 23.58 -16.12 -14.33
CA TRP A 5 22.48 -17.02 -14.00
C TRP A 5 22.31 -17.21 -12.50
N LEU A 6 21.07 -17.48 -12.07
CA LEU A 6 20.79 -17.84 -10.67
C LEU A 6 21.39 -19.20 -10.33
N SER A 7 22.01 -19.31 -9.17
CA SER A 7 22.40 -20.59 -8.58
C SER A 7 21.16 -21.45 -8.26
N ALA A 8 21.36 -22.74 -8.01
CA ALA A 8 20.29 -23.64 -7.65
C ALA A 8 19.56 -23.22 -6.35
N ALA A 9 20.27 -22.62 -5.38
CA ALA A 9 19.66 -22.08 -4.16
C ALA A 9 18.80 -20.84 -4.44
N GLU A 10 19.31 -19.89 -5.22
CA GLU A 10 18.56 -18.69 -5.62
C GLU A 10 17.32 -19.03 -6.45
N GLN A 11 17.39 -20.03 -7.33
CA GLN A 11 16.24 -20.50 -8.09
C GLN A 11 15.15 -21.10 -7.18
N ARG A 12 15.52 -21.89 -6.17
CA ARG A 12 14.55 -22.42 -5.21
C ARG A 12 13.89 -21.31 -4.40
N ALA A 13 14.69 -20.39 -3.86
CA ALA A 13 14.19 -19.24 -3.10
C ALA A 13 13.23 -18.37 -3.95
N TRP A 14 13.62 -18.08 -5.19
CA TRP A 14 12.81 -17.32 -6.14
C TRP A 14 11.45 -17.97 -6.40
N ARG A 15 11.43 -19.28 -6.70
CA ARG A 15 10.18 -20.01 -6.96
C ARG A 15 9.27 -20.01 -5.73
N SER A 16 9.83 -20.25 -4.53
CA SER A 16 9.07 -20.21 -3.28
C SER A 16 8.47 -18.83 -3.02
N TYR A 17 9.26 -17.77 -3.21
CA TYR A 17 8.83 -16.39 -3.06
C TYR A 17 7.66 -16.04 -4.00
N ILE A 18 7.81 -16.31 -5.30
CA ILE A 18 6.76 -16.03 -6.28
C ILE A 18 5.48 -16.83 -6.01
N SER A 19 5.62 -18.12 -5.67
CA SER A 19 4.44 -18.95 -5.33
C SER A 19 3.72 -18.42 -4.09
N ALA A 20 4.45 -18.11 -3.02
CA ALA A 20 3.86 -17.60 -1.79
C ALA A 20 3.15 -16.25 -1.99
N THR A 21 3.78 -15.31 -2.68
CA THR A 21 3.20 -13.99 -2.94
C THR A 21 1.97 -14.06 -3.84
N SER A 22 1.97 -14.93 -4.86
CA SER A 22 0.82 -15.12 -5.74
C SER A 22 -0.37 -15.75 -5.00
N LEU A 23 -0.14 -16.82 -4.24
CA LEU A 23 -1.20 -17.48 -3.46
C LEU A 23 -1.79 -16.55 -2.39
N LEU A 24 -0.94 -15.76 -1.72
CA LEU A 24 -1.39 -14.78 -0.72
C LEU A 24 -2.25 -13.70 -1.37
N ALA A 25 -1.81 -13.13 -2.49
CA ALA A 25 -2.57 -12.12 -3.22
C ALA A 25 -3.96 -12.64 -3.62
N ASP A 26 -4.03 -13.87 -4.15
CA ASP A 26 -5.29 -14.52 -4.52
C ASP A 26 -6.19 -14.78 -3.30
N ALA A 27 -5.63 -15.21 -2.17
CA ALA A 27 -6.39 -15.48 -0.94
C ALA A 27 -7.02 -14.19 -0.39
N ILE A 28 -6.25 -13.11 -0.33
CA ILE A 28 -6.71 -11.79 0.12
C ILE A 28 -7.80 -11.26 -0.83
N ASP A 29 -7.57 -11.31 -2.14
CA ASP A 29 -8.53 -10.79 -3.12
C ASP A 29 -9.84 -11.56 -3.06
N ARG A 30 -9.83 -12.90 -3.02
CA ARG A 30 -11.04 -13.73 -2.85
C ARG A 30 -11.79 -13.38 -1.57
N ARG A 31 -11.09 -13.16 -0.45
CA ARG A 31 -11.74 -12.83 0.80
C ARG A 31 -12.43 -11.47 0.75
N LEU A 32 -11.76 -10.44 0.26
CA LEU A 32 -12.32 -9.10 0.12
C LEU A 32 -13.47 -9.04 -0.90
N GLN A 33 -13.40 -9.83 -1.98
CA GLN A 33 -14.51 -9.98 -2.91
C GLN A 33 -15.73 -10.62 -2.25
N ALA A 34 -15.55 -11.65 -1.44
CA ALA A 34 -16.65 -12.31 -0.73
C ALA A 34 -17.29 -11.41 0.34
N GLU A 35 -16.49 -10.62 1.07
CA GLU A 35 -16.96 -9.78 2.17
C GLU A 35 -17.61 -8.46 1.71
N ALA A 36 -17.10 -7.86 0.63
CA ALA A 36 -17.50 -6.51 0.24
C ALA A 36 -17.53 -6.27 -1.29
N GLY A 37 -17.33 -7.31 -2.10
CA GLY A 37 -17.31 -7.17 -3.55
C GLY A 37 -16.19 -6.25 -4.05
N MET A 38 -15.09 -6.10 -3.29
CA MET A 38 -14.03 -5.15 -3.61
C MET A 38 -12.70 -5.84 -3.89
N PRO A 39 -11.92 -5.36 -4.89
CA PRO A 39 -10.54 -5.76 -5.11
C PRO A 39 -9.63 -5.34 -3.96
N HIS A 40 -8.56 -6.11 -3.69
CA HIS A 40 -7.55 -5.79 -2.68
C HIS A 40 -6.94 -4.40 -2.84
N LEU A 41 -6.77 -3.91 -4.08
CA LEU A 41 -6.27 -2.55 -4.33
C LEU A 41 -7.17 -1.48 -3.68
N TYR A 42 -8.49 -1.65 -3.71
CA TYR A 42 -9.41 -0.67 -3.12
C TYR A 42 -9.30 -0.67 -1.59
N TYR A 43 -9.26 -1.83 -0.98
CA TYR A 43 -8.95 -1.97 0.45
C TYR A 43 -7.63 -1.27 0.81
N SER A 44 -6.57 -1.50 0.05
CA SER A 44 -5.25 -0.89 0.28
C SER A 44 -5.29 0.64 0.18
N ILE A 45 -6.09 1.21 -0.73
CA ILE A 45 -6.30 2.66 -0.84
C ILE A 45 -6.99 3.19 0.43
N LEU A 46 -8.10 2.57 0.86
CA LEU A 46 -8.84 2.99 2.05
C LEU A 46 -7.96 2.90 3.31
N SER A 47 -7.23 1.79 3.48
CA SER A 47 -6.30 1.58 4.59
C SER A 47 -5.20 2.65 4.63
N ARG A 48 -4.56 2.95 3.50
CA ARG A 48 -3.52 4.00 3.45
C ARG A 48 -4.06 5.39 3.76
N LEU A 49 -5.26 5.70 3.31
CA LEU A 49 -5.89 6.97 3.63
C LEU A 49 -6.30 7.06 5.11
N SER A 50 -6.76 5.96 5.72
CA SER A 50 -7.14 5.95 7.14
C SER A 50 -5.95 6.17 8.09
N GLU A 51 -4.76 5.73 7.71
CA GLU A 51 -3.51 5.91 8.45
C GLU A 51 -2.86 7.30 8.25
N ALA A 52 -3.32 8.04 7.26
CA ALA A 52 -2.74 9.35 6.92
C ALA A 52 -3.31 10.48 7.80
N PRO A 53 -2.53 11.55 8.06
CA PRO A 53 -3.04 12.75 8.71
C PRO A 53 -4.30 13.29 8.01
N ASP A 54 -5.31 13.62 8.79
CA ASP A 54 -6.61 14.10 8.30
C ASP A 54 -7.25 13.18 7.25
N ARG A 55 -6.87 11.90 7.23
CA ARG A 55 -7.36 10.87 6.29
C ARG A 55 -7.20 11.27 4.82
N ARG A 56 -6.10 11.99 4.49
CA ARG A 56 -5.85 12.50 3.13
C ARG A 56 -4.41 12.32 2.68
N LEU A 57 -4.21 12.01 1.41
CA LEU A 57 -2.90 11.94 0.75
C LEU A 57 -2.95 12.57 -0.64
N ARG A 58 -1.81 13.12 -1.08
CA ARG A 58 -1.67 13.50 -2.50
C ARG A 58 -1.77 12.24 -3.36
N MET A 59 -2.39 12.36 -4.54
CA MET A 59 -2.51 11.25 -5.49
C MET A 59 -1.14 10.67 -5.88
N THR A 60 -0.10 11.51 -5.96
CA THR A 60 1.28 11.07 -6.23
C THR A 60 1.84 10.23 -5.09
N ASP A 61 1.67 10.69 -3.86
CA ASP A 61 2.23 10.04 -2.67
C ASP A 61 1.49 8.72 -2.38
N LEU A 62 0.18 8.69 -2.63
CA LEU A 62 -0.63 7.48 -2.52
C LEU A 62 -0.24 6.42 -3.57
N ALA A 63 0.02 6.82 -4.82
CA ALA A 63 0.49 5.91 -5.86
C ALA A 63 1.88 5.33 -5.51
N GLU A 64 2.77 6.17 -4.99
CA GLU A 64 4.09 5.75 -4.52
C GLU A 64 4.00 4.80 -3.33
N ALA A 65 3.19 5.11 -2.32
CA ALA A 65 2.99 4.27 -1.15
C ALA A 65 2.45 2.87 -1.52
N LEU A 66 1.55 2.80 -2.51
CA LEU A 66 0.96 1.55 -3.00
C LEU A 66 1.80 0.85 -4.08
N LYS A 67 2.92 1.47 -4.52
CA LYS A 67 3.79 0.92 -5.57
C LYS A 67 3.07 0.63 -6.89
N ILE A 68 2.13 1.50 -7.27
CA ILE A 68 1.34 1.39 -8.50
C ILE A 68 1.51 2.64 -9.38
N THR A 69 1.15 2.50 -10.65
CA THR A 69 1.17 3.63 -11.58
C THR A 69 0.09 4.67 -11.24
N ARG A 70 0.37 5.93 -11.54
CA ARG A 70 -0.60 7.04 -11.37
C ARG A 70 -1.91 6.80 -12.11
N SER A 71 -1.84 6.22 -13.32
CA SER A 71 -3.02 5.90 -14.12
C SER A 71 -3.90 4.85 -13.42
N ARG A 72 -3.29 3.78 -12.88
CA ARG A 72 -4.00 2.73 -12.14
C ARG A 72 -4.67 3.30 -10.87
N LEU A 73 -3.94 4.15 -10.13
CA LEU A 73 -4.52 4.83 -8.96
C LEU A 73 -5.68 5.73 -9.35
N THR A 74 -5.52 6.57 -10.39
CA THR A 74 -6.57 7.49 -10.84
C THR A 74 -7.86 6.74 -11.18
N TYR A 75 -7.75 5.60 -11.87
CA TYR A 75 -8.90 4.75 -12.18
C TYR A 75 -9.55 4.17 -10.91
N ALA A 76 -8.76 3.64 -9.99
CA ALA A 76 -9.24 3.07 -8.74
C ALA A 76 -9.93 4.12 -7.85
N VAL A 77 -9.32 5.30 -7.70
CA VAL A 77 -9.90 6.40 -6.91
C VAL A 77 -11.19 6.94 -7.55
N ALA A 78 -11.25 7.04 -8.89
CA ALA A 78 -12.48 7.45 -9.56
C ALA A 78 -13.64 6.48 -9.31
N ARG A 79 -13.35 5.17 -9.17
CA ARG A 79 -14.35 4.18 -8.81
C ARG A 79 -14.81 4.34 -7.36
N LEU A 80 -13.86 4.46 -6.42
CA LEU A 80 -14.15 4.68 -5.00
C LEU A 80 -14.89 6.01 -4.76
N GLU A 81 -14.63 7.04 -5.57
CA GLU A 81 -15.34 8.31 -5.54
C GLU A 81 -16.80 8.15 -5.98
N LYS A 82 -17.04 7.36 -7.03
CA LYS A 82 -18.39 7.02 -7.47
C LYS A 82 -19.18 6.24 -6.40
N ASP A 83 -18.48 5.39 -5.64
CA ASP A 83 -19.05 4.59 -4.56
C ASP A 83 -19.15 5.41 -3.23
N GLY A 84 -18.74 6.69 -3.23
CA GLY A 84 -18.83 7.62 -2.09
C GLY A 84 -17.80 7.39 -0.97
N THR A 85 -16.89 6.43 -1.12
CA THR A 85 -15.94 6.04 -0.06
C THR A 85 -14.67 6.86 -0.03
N VAL A 86 -14.35 7.53 -1.13
CA VAL A 86 -13.24 8.49 -1.27
C VAL A 86 -13.76 9.71 -2.01
N ARG A 87 -13.20 10.89 -1.74
CA ARG A 87 -13.42 12.09 -2.56
C ARG A 87 -12.09 12.66 -3.02
N ARG A 88 -12.09 13.37 -4.14
CA ARG A 88 -10.93 14.14 -4.61
C ARG A 88 -11.11 15.60 -4.29
N GLU A 89 -10.05 16.23 -3.79
CA GLU A 89 -9.97 17.65 -3.51
C GLU A 89 -8.79 18.27 -4.24
N GLY A 90 -8.87 19.55 -4.59
CA GLY A 90 -7.71 20.30 -5.06
C GLY A 90 -6.65 20.42 -3.96
N CYS A 91 -5.36 20.35 -4.30
CA CYS A 91 -4.31 20.58 -3.33
C CYS A 91 -4.22 22.10 -3.03
N PRO A 92 -4.30 22.54 -1.77
CA PRO A 92 -4.23 23.97 -1.43
C PRO A 92 -2.93 24.64 -1.84
N THR A 93 -1.84 23.88 -1.89
CA THR A 93 -0.47 24.38 -2.18
C THR A 93 -0.04 24.16 -3.63
N ASP A 94 -0.86 23.45 -4.45
CA ASP A 94 -0.52 23.11 -5.82
C ASP A 94 -1.81 23.00 -6.68
N LYS A 95 -2.08 24.01 -7.48
CA LYS A 95 -3.28 24.08 -8.34
C LYS A 95 -3.43 22.91 -9.33
N ARG A 96 -2.37 22.17 -9.60
CA ARG A 96 -2.36 20.98 -10.47
C ARG A 96 -2.42 19.67 -9.69
N GLY A 97 -2.24 19.73 -8.38
CA GLY A 97 -2.25 18.57 -7.47
C GLY A 97 -3.67 18.22 -7.03
N HIS A 98 -3.93 16.94 -6.86
CA HIS A 98 -5.15 16.42 -6.26
C HIS A 98 -4.83 15.61 -5.01
N MET A 99 -5.70 15.76 -4.00
CA MET A 99 -5.72 14.95 -2.80
C MET A 99 -6.81 13.88 -2.93
N ALA A 100 -6.53 12.65 -2.51
CA ALA A 100 -7.55 11.67 -2.18
C ALA A 100 -7.86 11.79 -0.68
N VAL A 101 -9.12 11.82 -0.34
CA VAL A 101 -9.61 11.98 1.03
C VAL A 101 -10.59 10.85 1.33
N LEU A 102 -10.36 10.12 2.43
CA LEU A 102 -11.28 9.09 2.90
C LEU A 102 -12.54 9.76 3.49
N THR A 103 -13.70 9.31 3.10
CA THR A 103 -14.97 9.75 3.68
C THR A 103 -15.31 8.97 4.94
N ASP A 104 -16.33 9.39 5.69
CA ASP A 104 -16.81 8.62 6.84
C ASP A 104 -17.46 7.30 6.40
N GLU A 105 -18.11 7.27 5.23
CA GLU A 105 -18.60 6.05 4.59
C GLU A 105 -17.46 5.10 4.23
N GLY A 106 -16.35 5.65 3.72
CA GLY A 106 -15.14 4.88 3.42
C GLY A 106 -14.50 4.31 4.68
N MET A 107 -14.47 5.06 5.77
CA MET A 107 -13.97 4.58 7.07
C MET A 107 -14.86 3.47 7.63
N THR A 108 -16.16 3.64 7.61
CA THR A 108 -17.14 2.61 8.03
C THR A 108 -16.99 1.32 7.22
N LEU A 109 -16.81 1.44 5.89
CA LEU A 109 -16.56 0.29 5.03
C LEU A 109 -15.25 -0.42 5.41
N LEU A 110 -14.17 0.34 5.60
CA LEU A 110 -12.85 -0.20 5.99
C LEU A 110 -12.95 -0.95 7.33
N GLU A 111 -13.55 -0.35 8.36
CA GLU A 111 -13.74 -0.97 9.68
C GLU A 111 -14.51 -2.29 9.60
N ARG A 112 -15.50 -2.38 8.73
CA ARG A 112 -16.28 -3.59 8.51
C ARG A 112 -15.46 -4.71 7.88
N VAL A 113 -14.58 -4.41 6.92
CA VAL A 113 -13.86 -5.43 6.14
C VAL A 113 -12.46 -5.75 6.69
N ALA A 114 -11.87 -4.86 7.49
CA ALA A 114 -10.53 -5.02 8.04
C ALA A 114 -10.36 -6.31 8.87
N PRO A 115 -11.31 -6.74 9.72
CA PRO A 115 -11.17 -7.99 10.47
C PRO A 115 -10.97 -9.21 9.58
N ALA A 116 -11.73 -9.32 8.49
CA ALA A 116 -11.61 -10.43 7.55
C ALA A 116 -10.28 -10.41 6.78
N HIS A 117 -9.78 -9.22 6.43
CA HIS A 117 -8.46 -9.06 5.83
C HIS A 117 -7.35 -9.48 6.81
N VAL A 118 -7.39 -8.97 8.03
CA VAL A 118 -6.38 -9.29 9.07
C VAL A 118 -6.37 -10.79 9.36
N GLU A 119 -7.53 -11.43 9.50
CA GLU A 119 -7.65 -12.87 9.70
C GLU A 119 -7.01 -13.65 8.55
N THR A 120 -7.27 -13.24 7.29
CA THR A 120 -6.64 -13.88 6.13
C THR A 120 -5.12 -13.75 6.15
N VAL A 121 -4.59 -12.58 6.48
CA VAL A 121 -3.14 -12.36 6.57
C VAL A 121 -2.53 -13.16 7.71
N ARG A 122 -3.18 -13.23 8.88
CA ARG A 122 -2.71 -14.04 10.01
C ARG A 122 -2.66 -15.51 9.64
N THR A 123 -3.78 -16.08 9.22
CA THR A 123 -3.90 -17.51 8.92
C THR A 123 -3.06 -17.94 7.71
N ALA A 124 -2.83 -17.07 6.74
CA ALA A 124 -2.01 -17.40 5.58
C ALA A 124 -0.50 -17.21 5.81
N VAL A 125 -0.10 -16.34 6.74
CA VAL A 125 1.32 -15.97 6.92
C VAL A 125 1.76 -16.10 8.37
N PHE A 126 1.26 -15.23 9.26
CA PHE A 126 1.90 -15.00 10.56
C PHE A 126 1.69 -16.14 11.55
N ASP A 127 0.59 -16.88 11.47
CA ASP A 127 0.34 -18.03 12.37
C ASP A 127 1.24 -19.25 12.06
N HIS A 128 1.99 -19.19 10.94
CA HIS A 128 2.94 -20.23 10.55
C HIS A 128 4.41 -19.83 10.76
N LEU A 129 4.69 -18.63 11.26
CA LEU A 129 6.04 -18.10 11.41
C LEU A 129 6.38 -17.92 12.90
N THR A 130 7.63 -18.23 13.26
CA THR A 130 8.18 -17.84 14.56
C THR A 130 8.46 -16.33 14.60
N PRO A 131 8.59 -15.72 15.81
CA PRO A 131 8.97 -14.30 15.91
C PRO A 131 10.26 -13.95 15.16
N GLU A 132 11.26 -14.83 15.17
CA GLU A 132 12.51 -14.65 14.45
C GLU A 132 12.29 -14.63 12.92
N GLN A 133 11.41 -15.52 12.42
CA GLN A 133 11.07 -15.58 11.00
C GLN A 133 10.28 -14.35 10.55
N VAL A 134 9.44 -13.79 11.42
CA VAL A 134 8.75 -12.51 11.14
C VAL A 134 9.77 -11.38 10.96
N GLY A 135 10.76 -11.26 11.85
CA GLY A 135 11.84 -10.28 11.72
C GLY A 135 12.68 -10.48 10.46
N GLN A 136 13.02 -11.74 10.14
CA GLN A 136 13.75 -12.08 8.90
C GLN A 136 12.95 -11.72 7.64
N LEU A 137 11.65 -11.98 7.63
CA LEU A 137 10.76 -11.61 6.52
C LEU A 137 10.72 -10.10 6.30
N GLU A 138 10.61 -9.31 7.38
CA GLU A 138 10.66 -7.85 7.33
C GLU A 138 11.97 -7.36 6.72
N GLU A 139 13.12 -7.87 7.20
CA GLU A 139 14.46 -7.50 6.73
C GLU A 139 14.65 -7.84 5.24
N ILE A 140 14.28 -9.07 4.83
CA ILE A 140 14.42 -9.53 3.45
C ILE A 140 13.54 -8.69 2.51
N CYS A 141 12.26 -8.52 2.83
CA CYS A 141 11.34 -7.73 2.02
C CYS A 141 11.75 -6.25 1.95
N GLY A 142 12.21 -5.69 3.07
CA GLY A 142 12.74 -4.34 3.14
C GLY A 142 13.97 -4.14 2.24
N THR A 143 14.91 -5.09 2.26
CA THR A 143 16.11 -5.07 1.42
C THR A 143 15.76 -5.15 -0.07
N ILE A 144 14.87 -6.06 -0.48
CA ILE A 144 14.41 -6.17 -1.85
C ILE A 144 13.74 -4.88 -2.32
N THR A 145 12.86 -4.32 -1.47
CA THR A 145 12.14 -3.08 -1.79
C THR A 145 13.10 -1.92 -2.01
N ARG A 146 14.08 -1.73 -1.13
CA ARG A 146 15.11 -0.69 -1.27
C ARG A 146 15.91 -0.84 -2.56
N ALA A 147 16.38 -2.05 -2.85
CA ALA A 147 17.16 -2.34 -4.05
C ALA A 147 16.41 -2.01 -5.35
N ILE A 148 15.10 -2.34 -5.40
CA ILE A 148 14.27 -2.05 -6.58
C ILE A 148 14.00 -0.54 -6.73
N GLN A 149 13.80 0.18 -5.62
CA GLN A 149 13.46 1.61 -5.65
C GLN A 149 14.64 2.52 -5.97
N SER A 150 15.82 2.19 -5.44
CA SER A 150 17.01 3.03 -5.63
C SER A 150 17.76 2.74 -6.95
N GLY A 151 17.51 1.62 -7.58
CA GLY A 151 18.38 1.12 -8.65
C GLY A 151 19.80 0.79 -8.16
N ASP A 152 20.06 0.96 -6.86
CA ASP A 152 21.31 0.69 -6.18
C ASP A 152 21.05 -0.25 -4.99
N PRO A 153 21.57 -1.49 -5.02
CA PRO A 153 21.38 -2.49 -3.96
C PRO A 153 21.90 -2.07 -2.57
N GLY A 154 22.69 -1.00 -2.47
CA GLY A 154 23.30 -0.52 -1.23
C GLY A 154 22.66 0.75 -0.64
N ALA A 155 21.66 1.35 -1.28
CA ALA A 155 21.08 2.60 -0.78
C ALA A 155 20.34 2.39 0.54
N PRO A 156 20.60 3.23 1.58
CA PRO A 156 19.84 3.19 2.82
C PRO A 156 18.38 3.56 2.57
N GLY A 157 17.46 2.85 3.24
CA GLY A 157 16.03 3.10 3.10
C GLY A 157 15.67 4.51 3.56
N GLU A 158 15.11 5.31 2.67
CA GLU A 158 14.50 6.57 3.06
C GLU A 158 13.16 6.31 3.75
N ASP A 159 12.89 7.08 4.81
CA ASP A 159 11.57 7.15 5.44
C ASP A 159 10.49 7.43 4.39
N LEU A 160 9.36 6.78 4.51
CA LEU A 160 8.24 6.92 3.57
C LEU A 160 7.90 8.40 3.35
N PRO A 161 7.91 8.91 2.12
CA PRO A 161 7.83 10.35 1.80
C PRO A 161 6.62 11.07 2.41
N TRP A 162 5.51 10.36 2.61
CA TRP A 162 4.28 10.91 3.17
C TRP A 162 4.35 11.21 4.67
N ARG A 163 5.26 10.58 5.43
CA ARG A 163 5.46 10.91 6.85
C ARG A 163 6.08 12.29 7.07
N ARG A 164 6.73 12.87 6.06
CA ARG A 164 7.42 14.16 6.15
C ARG A 164 6.62 15.35 5.63
N ARG A 165 5.49 15.16 4.96
CA ARG A 165 4.70 16.25 4.34
C ARG A 165 3.24 16.21 4.75
N SER A 166 2.98 16.50 6.02
CA SER A 166 1.66 16.99 6.38
C SER A 166 1.46 18.32 5.64
N CYS A 167 0.34 18.48 4.96
CA CYS A 167 -0.16 19.79 4.55
C CYS A 167 -0.54 20.50 5.86
N SER A 168 0.45 21.09 6.55
CA SER A 168 0.19 21.90 7.73
C SER A 168 -0.71 23.04 7.31
N SER A 169 -1.93 23.03 7.83
CA SER A 169 -2.79 24.19 7.91
C SER A 169 -2.07 25.22 8.79
N GLN A 170 -1.22 26.06 8.19
CA GLN A 170 -0.88 27.31 8.83
C GLN A 170 -2.13 28.19 8.79
N GLY A 171 -2.87 28.13 9.90
CA GLY A 171 -3.90 29.08 10.18
C GLY A 171 -3.32 30.48 10.11
N THR A 172 -3.91 31.29 9.28
CA THR A 172 -3.77 32.74 9.28
C THR A 172 -4.22 33.24 10.65
N GLN A 173 -3.26 33.49 11.55
CA GLN A 173 -3.42 34.50 12.59
C GLN A 173 -2.76 35.75 12.04
N ASP A 174 -3.55 36.67 11.57
CA ASP A 174 -3.19 38.08 11.56
C ASP A 174 -4.45 38.94 11.73
N ALA A 175 -4.37 39.72 12.86
CA ALA A 175 -5.03 40.95 13.27
C ALA A 175 -6.54 41.02 13.35
#